data_a2bf345083cd4800ba413a3c176683c9
#
_entry.id   a2bf345083cd4800ba413a3c176683c9
#
_cell.length_a   1.000
_cell.length_b   1.000
_cell.length_c   1.000
_cell.angle_alpha   90.00
_cell.angle_beta   90.00
_cell.angle_gamma   90.00
#
_symmetry.space_group_name_H-M   'P 1'
#
loop_
_entity.id
_entity.type
_entity.pdbx_description
1 polymer ?
#
loop_
_entity_poly.entity_id
_entity_poly.type
_entity_poly.pdbx_seq_one_letter_code
_entity_poly.pdbx_strand_id
1 'polypeptide(L)'
;MWSTWDRVFKEDGGFFSNANVADLERILESQWADARRKNNLDLMIKAAIPLAMVYHNQAKFTHGLPFLEFLFEHQKQVPIYYWRHVLIKLEEEYRGKNEIEKAIPIRRLRIKLGYIKTFWEIYRECGLFEDALRDFLQFQPVPPRGDYRRLFYLQRLGWIYTDLKKFKKAREVYAQGFREVAEVRAAAKGIYLPRELRYWEGLFKGNMAQCDIELGHYKHVIPMLRFDIQSSIDNPDNQIGKEILLARALLHFKQFDAAKYYMDHARNLMAQKVIMPVKLMMLDVYADFYAVQKQYDSAFYFNRALHAYRDTVNAHINRNKSILLLGQLELAKHREESLKNKHQVEVYSESSKLQEFKIKLLSLILGAIIFGSILLYVNFRQKGLLNQNRIQLDLEHERNAVLLKELHHRVKNNLQVIYSLLNLQKRRTKNTESVDLITALQNRIQTIALVHNNLFQTDEMEYVQLDSYVRTLVEHLQQMYAQEDVNPVLIYFEIQESIKLRFERIGTLGLIINEIVSNAFKYAFVESKQGVLRIEIQNEGSQIRVIIEDNGPGLVEDINRNSNLGMRLIRILSEQMGATYTLHQSQGIKHLITFNL
;
A
#
# COMPACT_ATOMS: atom_id res chain seq x y z
N MET A 1 47.66 -1.12 1.34
CA MET A 1 46.50 -1.04 2.24
C MET A 1 45.19 -1.03 1.45
N TRP A 2 44.97 -0.15 0.43
CA TRP A 2 43.78 -0.17 -0.41
C TRP A 2 43.57 -1.49 -1.13
N SER A 3 44.62 -2.07 -1.72
CA SER A 3 44.55 -3.39 -2.37
C SER A 3 44.17 -4.53 -1.40
N THR A 4 44.69 -4.45 -0.17
CA THR A 4 44.36 -5.43 0.89
C THR A 4 42.91 -5.24 1.36
N TRP A 5 42.47 -3.99 1.53
CA TRP A 5 41.12 -3.64 1.87
C TRP A 5 40.11 -4.13 0.78
N ASP A 6 40.40 -3.81 -0.49
CA ASP A 6 39.56 -4.17 -1.63
C ASP A 6 39.44 -5.70 -1.77
N ARG A 7 40.53 -6.43 -1.47
CA ARG A 7 40.53 -7.89 -1.43
C ARG A 7 39.63 -8.44 -0.32
N VAL A 8 39.83 -7.98 0.91
CA VAL A 8 39.06 -8.40 2.09
C VAL A 8 37.57 -8.06 1.90
N PHE A 9 37.26 -6.88 1.38
CA PHE A 9 35.88 -6.48 1.13
C PHE A 9 35.21 -7.32 0.06
N LYS A 10 35.94 -7.72 -0.99
CA LYS A 10 35.43 -8.56 -2.07
C LYS A 10 35.31 -10.04 -1.68
N GLU A 11 36.26 -10.55 -0.90
CA GLU A 11 36.32 -11.96 -0.49
C GLU A 11 35.37 -12.25 0.69
N ASP A 12 35.32 -11.36 1.70
CA ASP A 12 34.59 -11.59 2.95
C ASP A 12 33.24 -10.84 3.03
N GLY A 13 32.79 -10.21 1.95
CA GLY A 13 31.50 -9.49 1.94
C GLY A 13 31.41 -8.31 2.90
N GLY A 14 32.56 -7.78 3.33
CA GLY A 14 32.66 -6.63 4.24
C GLY A 14 32.57 -6.96 5.74
N PHE A 15 32.64 -8.23 6.12
CA PHE A 15 32.73 -8.64 7.52
C PHE A 15 34.17 -8.61 8.02
N PHE A 16 34.43 -7.90 9.13
CA PHE A 16 35.71 -7.90 9.83
C PHE A 16 35.61 -8.81 11.06
N SER A 17 36.64 -9.64 11.26
CA SER A 17 36.84 -10.27 12.56
C SER A 17 37.27 -9.22 13.58
N ASN A 18 36.72 -9.27 14.79
CA ASN A 18 36.88 -8.27 15.86
C ASN A 18 38.34 -8.00 16.35
N ALA A 19 39.34 -8.68 15.82
CA ALA A 19 40.68 -8.71 16.45
C ALA A 19 41.50 -7.41 16.32
N ASN A 20 41.22 -6.50 15.36
CA ASN A 20 42.04 -5.28 15.18
C ASN A 20 41.21 -4.08 14.64
N VAL A 21 39.94 -3.99 14.95
CA VAL A 21 39.05 -2.98 14.35
C VAL A 21 39.38 -1.56 14.87
N ALA A 22 39.75 -1.42 16.13
CA ALA A 22 40.11 -0.12 16.72
C ALA A 22 41.36 0.48 16.10
N ASP A 23 42.39 -0.34 15.81
CA ASP A 23 43.59 0.12 15.13
C ASP A 23 43.33 0.49 13.69
N LEU A 24 42.48 -0.27 13.01
CA LEU A 24 42.03 0.03 11.64
C LEU A 24 41.26 1.35 11.59
N GLU A 25 40.33 1.58 12.52
CA GLU A 25 39.60 2.83 12.68
C GLU A 25 40.56 4.02 12.80
N ARG A 26 41.49 3.98 13.74
CA ARG A 26 42.48 5.04 13.95
C ARG A 26 43.32 5.33 12.71
N ILE A 27 43.76 4.28 11.99
CA ILE A 27 44.55 4.42 10.77
C ILE A 27 43.72 5.10 9.68
N LEU A 28 42.49 4.68 9.49
CA LEU A 28 41.60 5.23 8.47
C LEU A 28 41.19 6.67 8.77
N GLU A 29 40.97 7.01 10.03
CA GLU A 29 40.72 8.40 10.47
C GLU A 29 41.93 9.30 10.18
N SER A 30 43.15 8.82 10.46
CA SER A 30 44.36 9.55 10.13
C SER A 30 44.50 9.76 8.62
N GLN A 31 44.23 8.74 7.82
CA GLN A 31 44.25 8.85 6.35
C GLN A 31 43.19 9.83 5.82
N TRP A 32 41.99 9.81 6.38
CA TRP A 32 40.96 10.78 6.06
C TRP A 32 41.38 12.21 6.39
N ALA A 33 41.92 12.43 7.59
CA ALA A 33 42.39 13.74 8.03
C ALA A 33 43.54 14.26 7.15
N ASP A 34 44.46 13.39 6.73
CA ASP A 34 45.55 13.75 5.83
C ASP A 34 45.05 14.07 4.41
N ALA A 35 44.16 13.26 3.87
CA ALA A 35 43.50 13.48 2.57
C ALA A 35 42.75 14.82 2.55
N ARG A 36 42.05 15.15 3.64
CA ARG A 36 41.32 16.40 3.82
C ARG A 36 42.26 17.60 3.88
N ARG A 37 43.37 17.50 4.62
CA ARG A 37 44.41 18.56 4.68
C ARG A 37 45.02 18.83 3.30
N LYS A 38 45.23 17.78 2.51
CA LYS A 38 45.77 17.88 1.15
C LYS A 38 44.71 18.28 0.10
N ASN A 39 43.46 18.45 0.51
CA ASN A 39 42.31 18.69 -0.39
C ASN A 39 42.24 17.72 -1.57
N ASN A 40 42.61 16.46 -1.32
CA ASN A 40 42.65 15.42 -2.35
C ASN A 40 41.39 14.57 -2.31
N LEU A 41 40.47 14.84 -3.22
CA LEU A 41 39.18 14.18 -3.28
C LEU A 41 39.27 12.66 -3.49
N ASP A 42 40.18 12.18 -4.33
CA ASP A 42 40.36 10.74 -4.58
C ASP A 42 40.82 10.00 -3.31
N LEU A 43 41.75 10.57 -2.56
CA LEU A 43 42.20 10.01 -1.28
C LEU A 43 41.08 10.09 -0.22
N MET A 44 40.31 11.16 -0.21
CA MET A 44 39.16 11.29 0.70
C MET A 44 38.14 10.19 0.44
N ILE A 45 37.74 9.92 -0.82
CA ILE A 45 36.82 8.85 -1.18
C ILE A 45 37.38 7.49 -0.75
N LYS A 46 38.64 7.23 -1.05
CA LYS A 46 39.33 5.98 -0.68
C LYS A 46 39.39 5.74 0.83
N ALA A 47 39.46 6.80 1.64
CA ALA A 47 39.40 6.69 3.10
C ALA A 47 37.98 6.61 3.65
N ALA A 48 37.02 7.36 3.05
CA ALA A 48 35.64 7.41 3.50
C ALA A 48 34.88 6.07 3.33
N ILE A 49 35.12 5.34 2.24
CA ILE A 49 34.49 4.05 2.00
C ILE A 49 34.76 3.06 3.16
N PRO A 50 36.00 2.71 3.49
CA PRO A 50 36.27 1.80 4.59
C PRO A 50 35.84 2.35 5.95
N LEU A 51 36.00 3.66 6.22
CA LEU A 51 35.53 4.27 7.46
C LEU A 51 34.04 4.11 7.66
N ALA A 52 33.25 4.42 6.64
CA ALA A 52 31.80 4.24 6.69
C ALA A 52 31.41 2.78 7.02
N MET A 53 32.10 1.80 6.42
CA MET A 53 31.83 0.38 6.66
C MET A 53 32.28 -0.08 8.05
N VAL A 54 33.45 0.39 8.52
CA VAL A 54 33.95 0.09 9.86
C VAL A 54 33.00 0.61 10.92
N TYR A 55 32.61 1.88 10.84
CA TYR A 55 31.65 2.46 11.80
C TYR A 55 30.30 1.77 11.77
N HIS A 56 29.81 1.44 10.58
CA HIS A 56 28.55 0.71 10.48
C HIS A 56 28.63 -0.68 11.14
N ASN A 57 29.68 -1.45 10.87
CA ASN A 57 29.86 -2.78 11.45
C ASN A 57 30.05 -2.76 12.98
N GLN A 58 30.57 -1.66 13.53
CA GLN A 58 30.67 -1.43 14.97
C GLN A 58 29.38 -0.89 15.61
N ALA A 59 28.30 -0.74 14.83
CA ALA A 59 27.10 -0.05 15.25
C ALA A 59 27.31 1.42 15.72
N LYS A 60 28.43 2.04 15.33
CA LYS A 60 28.74 3.46 15.56
C LYS A 60 28.11 4.33 14.47
N PHE A 61 26.82 4.23 14.31
CA PHE A 61 26.06 4.82 13.20
C PHE A 61 26.22 6.34 13.07
N THR A 62 26.23 7.06 14.19
CA THR A 62 26.41 8.52 14.19
C THR A 62 27.77 8.96 13.64
N HIS A 63 28.82 8.13 13.77
CA HIS A 63 30.15 8.40 13.26
C HIS A 63 30.29 8.04 11.77
N GLY A 64 29.58 7.01 11.31
CA GLY A 64 29.61 6.55 9.92
C GLY A 64 28.83 7.44 8.94
N LEU A 65 27.73 8.04 9.41
CA LEU A 65 26.82 8.79 8.55
C LEU A 65 27.49 9.95 7.78
N PRO A 66 28.36 10.81 8.37
CA PRO A 66 28.99 11.88 7.62
C PRO A 66 29.84 11.40 6.43
N PHE A 67 30.45 10.22 6.54
CA PHE A 67 31.22 9.62 5.44
C PHE A 67 30.30 9.08 4.35
N LEU A 68 29.16 8.49 4.72
CA LEU A 68 28.16 8.04 3.75
C LEU A 68 27.52 9.21 2.99
N GLU A 69 27.20 10.30 3.69
CA GLU A 69 26.68 11.54 3.09
C GLU A 69 27.72 12.16 2.15
N PHE A 70 28.97 12.26 2.58
CA PHE A 70 30.08 12.72 1.73
C PHE A 70 30.21 11.87 0.46
N LEU A 71 30.18 10.54 0.59
CA LEU A 71 30.24 9.64 -0.56
C LEU A 71 29.03 9.80 -1.48
N PHE A 72 27.87 10.08 -0.91
CA PHE A 72 26.64 10.32 -1.68
C PHE A 72 26.71 11.62 -2.50
N GLU A 73 27.26 12.68 -1.93
CA GLU A 73 27.50 13.94 -2.63
C GLU A 73 28.49 13.80 -3.78
N HIS A 74 29.49 12.93 -3.62
CA HIS A 74 30.54 12.68 -4.62
C HIS A 74 30.31 11.40 -5.43
N GLN A 75 29.06 11.03 -5.68
CA GLN A 75 28.62 9.77 -6.32
C GLN A 75 29.35 9.43 -7.63
N LYS A 76 29.72 10.43 -8.43
CA LYS A 76 30.39 10.21 -9.74
C LYS A 76 31.81 9.65 -9.60
N GLN A 77 32.47 9.90 -8.48
CA GLN A 77 33.83 9.46 -8.20
C GLN A 77 33.87 8.16 -7.39
N VAL A 78 32.76 7.77 -6.75
CA VAL A 78 32.68 6.51 -6.01
C VAL A 78 32.66 5.33 -7.00
N PRO A 79 33.58 4.35 -6.88
CA PRO A 79 33.56 3.19 -7.75
C PRO A 79 32.21 2.44 -7.66
N ILE A 80 31.67 2.02 -8.80
CA ILE A 80 30.33 1.44 -8.92
C ILE A 80 30.12 0.22 -8.00
N TYR A 81 31.17 -0.52 -7.75
CA TYR A 81 31.17 -1.67 -6.85
C TYR A 81 30.78 -1.27 -5.42
N TYR A 82 31.33 -0.15 -4.90
CA TYR A 82 31.04 0.35 -3.55
C TYR A 82 29.75 1.17 -3.49
N TRP A 83 29.34 1.77 -4.61
CA TRP A 83 28.17 2.64 -4.67
C TRP A 83 26.90 1.96 -4.16
N ARG A 84 26.69 0.69 -4.54
CA ARG A 84 25.57 -0.10 -4.04
C ARG A 84 25.58 -0.21 -2.51
N HIS A 85 26.75 -0.44 -1.92
CA HIS A 85 26.89 -0.59 -0.46
C HIS A 85 26.70 0.74 0.26
N VAL A 86 27.22 1.83 -0.30
CA VAL A 86 27.01 3.20 0.22
C VAL A 86 25.51 3.49 0.30
N LEU A 87 24.76 3.23 -0.76
CA LEU A 87 23.31 3.46 -0.78
C LEU A 87 22.55 2.58 0.21
N ILE A 88 22.98 1.31 0.38
CA ILE A 88 22.38 0.42 1.36
C ILE A 88 22.58 0.98 2.77
N LYS A 89 23.85 1.31 3.12
CA LYS A 89 24.21 1.76 4.45
C LYS A 89 23.61 3.13 4.78
N LEU A 90 23.63 4.05 3.83
CA LEU A 90 23.01 5.37 3.99
C LEU A 90 21.50 5.28 4.26
N GLU A 91 20.81 4.42 3.54
CA GLU A 91 19.40 4.19 3.78
C GLU A 91 19.13 3.56 5.15
N GLU A 92 19.93 2.53 5.54
CA GLU A 92 19.82 1.88 6.85
C GLU A 92 20.06 2.88 7.99
N GLU A 93 21.02 3.80 7.85
CA GLU A 93 21.30 4.86 8.81
C GLU A 93 20.13 5.84 8.98
N TYR A 94 19.60 6.36 7.87
CA TYR A 94 18.46 7.27 7.92
C TYR A 94 17.23 6.59 8.52
N ARG A 95 16.99 5.32 8.19
CA ARG A 95 15.90 4.54 8.78
C ARG A 95 16.11 4.33 10.28
N GLY A 96 17.33 3.97 10.70
CA GLY A 96 17.69 3.80 12.10
C GLY A 96 17.52 5.06 12.94
N LYS A 97 17.71 6.24 12.32
CA LYS A 97 17.46 7.56 12.93
C LYS A 97 16.00 8.03 12.81
N ASN A 98 15.14 7.25 12.20
CA ASN A 98 13.74 7.62 11.89
C ASN A 98 13.62 8.86 10.96
N GLU A 99 14.62 9.08 10.10
CA GLU A 99 14.67 10.12 9.08
C GLU A 99 14.13 9.56 7.74
N ILE A 100 12.86 9.11 7.75
CA ILE A 100 12.22 8.44 6.62
C ILE A 100 12.17 9.34 5.37
N GLU A 101 12.06 10.64 5.55
CA GLU A 101 12.11 11.65 4.47
C GLU A 101 13.40 11.57 3.66
N LYS A 102 14.53 11.22 4.30
CA LYS A 102 15.82 11.02 3.64
C LYS A 102 16.01 9.60 3.11
N ALA A 103 15.44 8.60 3.79
CA ALA A 103 15.53 7.20 3.38
C ALA A 103 14.74 6.88 2.09
N ILE A 104 13.56 7.47 1.92
CA ILE A 104 12.69 7.24 0.75
C ILE A 104 13.39 7.58 -0.58
N PRO A 105 14.03 8.75 -0.77
CA PRO A 105 14.76 9.06 -2.00
C PRO A 105 15.87 8.04 -2.31
N ILE A 106 16.62 7.61 -1.29
CA ILE A 106 17.67 6.59 -1.45
C ILE A 106 17.07 5.24 -1.88
N ARG A 107 15.97 4.80 -1.27
CA ARG A 107 15.25 3.59 -1.67
C ARG A 107 14.78 3.67 -3.12
N ARG A 108 14.22 4.78 -3.52
CA ARG A 108 13.78 5.01 -4.91
C ARG A 108 14.95 4.96 -5.89
N LEU A 109 16.09 5.57 -5.51
CA LEU A 109 17.31 5.52 -6.32
C LEU A 109 17.82 4.06 -6.46
N ARG A 110 17.85 3.29 -5.38
CA ARG A 110 18.22 1.87 -5.41
C ARG A 110 17.31 1.03 -6.31
N ILE A 111 16.01 1.31 -6.31
CA ILE A 111 15.05 0.65 -7.20
C ILE A 111 15.31 1.07 -8.65
N LYS A 112 15.49 2.37 -8.92
CA LYS A 112 15.81 2.90 -10.25
C LYS A 112 17.08 2.28 -10.84
N LEU A 113 18.10 2.05 -10.01
CA LEU A 113 19.36 1.42 -10.40
C LEU A 113 19.26 -0.12 -10.47
N GLY A 114 18.12 -0.72 -10.18
CA GLY A 114 17.92 -2.18 -10.21
C GLY A 114 18.58 -2.94 -9.05
N TYR A 115 19.07 -2.25 -8.01
CA TYR A 115 19.74 -2.89 -6.87
C TYR A 115 18.76 -3.60 -5.92
N ILE A 116 17.52 -3.17 -5.90
CA ILE A 116 16.42 -3.75 -5.13
C ILE A 116 15.12 -3.54 -5.90
N LYS A 117 14.12 -4.37 -5.62
CA LYS A 117 12.78 -4.25 -6.23
C LYS A 117 11.69 -3.92 -5.23
N THR A 118 12.00 -3.98 -3.92
CA THR A 118 11.03 -3.96 -2.84
C THR A 118 11.07 -2.64 -2.07
N PHE A 119 9.91 -2.26 -1.54
CA PHE A 119 9.72 -1.09 -0.69
C PHE A 119 9.22 -1.47 0.72
N TRP A 120 9.09 -2.74 1.03
CA TRP A 120 8.41 -3.30 2.20
C TRP A 120 8.96 -2.78 3.54
N GLU A 121 10.27 -2.55 3.67
CA GLU A 121 10.84 -2.02 4.91
C GLU A 121 10.32 -0.60 5.20
N ILE A 122 10.23 0.25 4.17
CA ILE A 122 9.69 1.61 4.31
C ILE A 122 8.20 1.56 4.68
N TYR A 123 7.40 0.71 4.01
CA TYR A 123 5.99 0.52 4.37
C TYR A 123 5.83 0.07 5.82
N ARG A 124 6.67 -0.87 6.27
CA ARG A 124 6.68 -1.37 7.63
C ARG A 124 6.95 -0.26 8.65
N GLU A 125 7.94 0.60 8.43
CA GLU A 125 8.30 1.72 9.30
C GLU A 125 7.26 2.85 9.30
N CYS A 126 6.43 2.88 8.26
CA CYS A 126 5.26 3.76 8.18
C CYS A 126 3.98 3.12 8.77
N GLY A 127 4.06 1.93 9.36
CA GLY A 127 2.90 1.20 9.90
C GLY A 127 1.94 0.66 8.85
N LEU A 128 2.35 0.60 7.58
CA LEU A 128 1.57 0.10 6.45
C LEU A 128 1.88 -1.38 6.23
N PHE A 129 1.54 -2.22 7.20
CA PHE A 129 1.98 -3.62 7.25
C PHE A 129 1.37 -4.51 6.15
N GLU A 130 0.11 -4.26 5.74
CA GLU A 130 -0.49 -5.01 4.61
C GLU A 130 0.18 -4.64 3.28
N ASP A 131 0.55 -3.37 3.08
CA ASP A 131 1.29 -2.94 1.90
C ASP A 131 2.71 -3.51 1.92
N ALA A 132 3.35 -3.56 3.09
CA ALA A 132 4.65 -4.22 3.27
C ALA A 132 4.58 -5.70 2.90
N LEU A 133 3.54 -6.42 3.34
CA LEU A 133 3.34 -7.82 2.99
C LEU A 133 3.13 -8.02 1.48
N ARG A 134 2.27 -7.19 0.89
CA ARG A 134 1.98 -7.24 -0.56
C ARG A 134 3.23 -6.99 -1.39
N ASP A 135 3.98 -5.93 -1.09
CA ASP A 135 5.22 -5.59 -1.77
C ASP A 135 6.28 -6.69 -1.61
N PHE A 136 6.43 -7.23 -0.38
CA PHE A 136 7.36 -8.31 -0.10
C PHE A 136 7.05 -9.56 -0.92
N LEU A 137 5.80 -10.04 -0.89
CA LEU A 137 5.39 -11.25 -1.61
C LEU A 137 5.46 -11.08 -3.13
N GLN A 138 5.19 -9.89 -3.64
CA GLN A 138 5.19 -9.61 -5.08
C GLN A 138 6.59 -9.45 -5.65
N PHE A 139 7.50 -8.78 -4.95
CA PHE A 139 8.76 -8.33 -5.52
C PHE A 139 10.01 -8.98 -4.89
N GLN A 140 9.90 -9.59 -3.71
CA GLN A 140 11.04 -10.25 -3.07
C GLN A 140 11.18 -11.68 -3.63
N PRO A 141 12.29 -11.99 -4.33
CA PRO A 141 12.49 -13.34 -4.82
C PRO A 141 12.58 -14.33 -3.67
N VAL A 142 11.93 -15.48 -3.84
CA VAL A 142 11.99 -16.59 -2.88
C VAL A 142 13.26 -17.40 -3.18
N PRO A 143 14.29 -17.40 -2.30
CA PRO A 143 15.48 -18.19 -2.53
C PRO A 143 15.17 -19.69 -2.47
N PRO A 144 15.91 -20.54 -3.19
CA PRO A 144 15.72 -22.00 -3.14
C PRO A 144 16.00 -22.56 -1.75
N ARG A 145 15.48 -23.78 -1.48
CA ARG A 145 15.78 -24.51 -0.24
C ARG A 145 17.28 -24.82 -0.17
N GLY A 146 17.84 -24.80 1.03
CA GLY A 146 19.27 -24.96 1.26
C GLY A 146 20.12 -23.70 0.99
N ASP A 147 19.55 -22.64 0.40
CA ASP A 147 20.23 -21.36 0.24
C ASP A 147 20.16 -20.55 1.55
N TYR A 148 21.31 -20.08 2.02
CA TYR A 148 21.42 -19.25 3.23
C TYR A 148 20.50 -18.01 3.20
N ARG A 149 20.33 -17.40 2.03
CA ARG A 149 19.45 -16.23 1.83
C ARG A 149 17.98 -16.53 2.14
N ARG A 150 17.59 -17.79 2.11
CA ARG A 150 16.22 -18.20 2.44
C ARG A 150 15.91 -18.04 3.93
N LEU A 151 16.90 -18.16 4.80
CA LEU A 151 16.72 -17.89 6.23
C LEU A 151 16.35 -16.41 6.46
N PHE A 152 17.01 -15.49 5.77
CA PHE A 152 16.64 -14.05 5.79
C PHE A 152 15.23 -13.81 5.24
N TYR A 153 14.88 -14.49 4.13
CA TYR A 153 13.55 -14.37 3.54
C TYR A 153 12.46 -14.78 4.54
N LEU A 154 12.61 -15.96 5.16
CA LEU A 154 11.64 -16.48 6.12
C LEU A 154 11.58 -15.62 7.40
N GLN A 155 12.71 -15.17 7.89
CA GLN A 155 12.77 -14.27 9.03
C GLN A 155 12.01 -12.95 8.76
N ARG A 156 12.23 -12.32 7.60
CA ARG A 156 11.56 -11.07 7.21
C ARG A 156 10.06 -11.27 7.00
N LEU A 157 9.67 -12.34 6.35
CA LEU A 157 8.26 -12.69 6.16
C LEU A 157 7.57 -12.92 7.52
N GLY A 158 8.24 -13.63 8.43
CA GLY A 158 7.76 -13.84 9.79
C GLY A 158 7.59 -12.51 10.55
N TRP A 159 8.53 -11.57 10.42
CA TRP A 159 8.40 -10.23 11.01
C TRP A 159 7.16 -9.50 10.52
N ILE A 160 6.93 -9.47 9.20
CA ILE A 160 5.76 -8.81 8.63
C ILE A 160 4.46 -9.42 9.17
N TYR A 161 4.39 -10.75 9.29
CA TYR A 161 3.22 -11.40 9.90
C TYR A 161 3.08 -11.09 11.39
N THR A 162 4.19 -10.92 12.11
CA THR A 162 4.18 -10.51 13.54
C THR A 162 3.63 -9.10 13.68
N ASP A 163 4.08 -8.16 12.86
CA ASP A 163 3.59 -6.78 12.85
C ASP A 163 2.09 -6.70 12.48
N LEU A 164 1.61 -7.58 11.61
CA LEU A 164 0.20 -7.76 11.28
C LEU A 164 -0.61 -8.48 12.39
N LYS A 165 0.04 -8.85 13.50
CA LYS A 165 -0.56 -9.65 14.58
C LYS A 165 -1.13 -11.01 14.11
N LYS A 166 -0.68 -11.50 12.94
CA LYS A 166 -1.02 -12.82 12.40
C LYS A 166 -0.10 -13.88 12.99
N PHE A 167 -0.09 -14.00 14.33
CA PHE A 167 0.91 -14.78 15.09
C PHE A 167 0.95 -16.27 14.71
N LYS A 168 -0.19 -16.89 14.38
CA LYS A 168 -0.21 -18.29 13.89
C LYS A 168 0.60 -18.44 12.61
N LYS A 169 0.39 -17.56 11.63
CA LYS A 169 1.14 -17.58 10.36
C LYS A 169 2.62 -17.23 10.57
N ALA A 170 2.92 -16.23 11.41
CA ALA A 170 4.29 -15.89 11.76
C ALA A 170 5.03 -17.10 12.35
N ARG A 171 4.40 -17.79 13.29
CA ARG A 171 4.94 -18.99 13.93
C ARG A 171 5.22 -20.13 12.93
N GLU A 172 4.31 -20.36 11.98
CA GLU A 172 4.50 -21.35 10.91
C GLU A 172 5.71 -21.04 10.05
N VAL A 173 5.86 -19.77 9.65
CA VAL A 173 7.01 -19.29 8.87
C VAL A 173 8.31 -19.43 9.66
N TYR A 174 8.34 -19.06 10.92
CA TYR A 174 9.52 -19.24 11.77
C TYR A 174 9.84 -20.72 12.02
N ALA A 175 8.84 -21.57 12.19
CA ALA A 175 9.02 -23.01 12.30
C ALA A 175 9.58 -23.62 11.01
N GLN A 176 9.16 -23.11 9.86
CA GLN A 176 9.76 -23.47 8.58
C GLN A 176 11.23 -23.02 8.53
N GLY A 177 11.52 -21.77 8.90
CA GLY A 177 12.89 -21.25 8.97
C GLY A 177 13.79 -22.12 9.85
N PHE A 178 13.30 -22.47 11.03
CA PHE A 178 14.03 -23.37 11.95
C PHE A 178 14.38 -24.73 11.31
N ARG A 179 13.42 -25.36 10.63
CA ARG A 179 13.67 -26.64 9.92
C ARG A 179 14.68 -26.45 8.79
N GLU A 180 14.60 -25.38 8.02
CA GLU A 180 15.46 -25.13 6.87
C GLU A 180 16.91 -24.75 7.26
N VAL A 181 17.20 -24.39 8.52
CA VAL A 181 18.60 -24.25 9.00
C VAL A 181 19.38 -25.56 8.82
N ALA A 182 18.76 -26.72 9.07
CA ALA A 182 19.41 -28.02 8.86
C ALA A 182 19.68 -28.28 7.37
N GLU A 183 18.77 -27.89 6.48
CA GLU A 183 18.97 -28.01 5.03
C GLU A 183 20.13 -27.12 4.55
N VAL A 184 20.20 -25.87 5.05
CA VAL A 184 21.33 -24.95 4.77
C VAL A 184 22.64 -25.53 5.28
N ARG A 185 22.64 -26.13 6.48
CA ARG A 185 23.83 -26.78 7.06
C ARG A 185 24.32 -27.92 6.18
N ALA A 186 23.41 -28.75 5.68
CA ALA A 186 23.75 -29.87 4.80
C ALA A 186 24.24 -29.40 3.41
N ALA A 187 23.62 -28.38 2.86
CA ALA A 187 23.98 -27.83 1.54
C ALA A 187 25.32 -27.09 1.54
N ALA A 188 25.66 -26.42 2.64
CA ALA A 188 26.80 -25.51 2.74
C ALA A 188 28.16 -26.23 2.86
N LYS A 189 28.21 -27.54 3.09
CA LYS A 189 29.46 -28.33 3.21
C LYS A 189 30.57 -27.66 4.03
N GLY A 190 30.21 -26.98 5.13
CA GLY A 190 31.16 -26.32 6.01
C GLY A 190 31.53 -24.88 5.63
N ILE A 191 30.89 -24.26 4.62
CA ILE A 191 31.14 -22.87 4.21
C ILE A 191 30.74 -21.87 5.31
N TYR A 192 29.69 -22.20 6.08
CA TYR A 192 29.21 -21.33 7.17
C TYR A 192 29.73 -21.82 8.53
N LEU A 193 30.09 -20.86 9.40
CA LEU A 193 30.52 -21.19 10.76
C LEU A 193 29.37 -21.83 11.54
N PRO A 194 29.63 -22.90 12.33
CA PRO A 194 28.62 -23.52 13.19
C PRO A 194 27.88 -22.51 14.08
N ARG A 195 28.57 -21.45 14.51
CA ARG A 195 28.06 -20.33 15.32
C ARG A 195 26.97 -19.53 14.60
N GLU A 196 27.14 -19.25 13.30
CA GLU A 196 26.15 -18.51 12.50
C GLU A 196 24.85 -19.32 12.35
N LEU A 197 24.95 -20.60 12.08
CA LEU A 197 23.77 -21.46 11.96
C LEU A 197 23.08 -21.65 13.32
N ARG A 198 23.85 -21.73 14.42
CA ARG A 198 23.29 -21.75 15.78
C ARG A 198 22.54 -20.46 16.13
N TYR A 199 23.05 -19.31 15.68
CA TYR A 199 22.35 -18.01 15.80
C TYR A 199 20.99 -18.06 15.09
N TRP A 200 20.92 -18.57 13.86
CA TRP A 200 19.66 -18.72 13.14
C TRP A 200 18.68 -19.66 13.81
N GLU A 201 19.16 -20.77 14.36
CA GLU A 201 18.35 -21.70 15.15
C GLU A 201 17.73 -21.00 16.37
N GLY A 202 18.56 -20.21 17.09
CA GLY A 202 18.12 -19.43 18.23
C GLY A 202 17.07 -18.40 17.82
N LEU A 203 17.39 -17.60 16.82
CA LEU A 203 16.52 -16.54 16.32
C LEU A 203 15.14 -17.05 15.94
N PHE A 204 15.06 -18.17 15.19
CA PHE A 204 13.75 -18.75 14.84
C PHE A 204 13.02 -19.30 16.06
N LYS A 205 13.71 -19.98 16.99
CA LYS A 205 13.10 -20.45 18.24
C LYS A 205 12.55 -19.30 19.08
N GLY A 206 13.34 -18.24 19.27
CA GLY A 206 12.92 -17.07 20.04
C GLY A 206 11.76 -16.31 19.39
N ASN A 207 11.71 -16.24 18.07
CA ASN A 207 10.58 -15.63 17.36
C ASN A 207 9.31 -16.52 17.42
N MET A 208 9.44 -17.86 17.36
CA MET A 208 8.32 -18.76 17.65
C MET A 208 7.82 -18.57 19.07
N ALA A 209 8.73 -18.49 20.05
CA ALA A 209 8.37 -18.24 21.44
C ALA A 209 7.64 -16.91 21.63
N GLN A 210 8.03 -15.86 20.94
CA GLN A 210 7.29 -14.59 20.90
C GLN A 210 5.87 -14.79 20.39
N CYS A 211 5.69 -15.50 19.29
CA CYS A 211 4.35 -15.80 18.77
C CYS A 211 3.54 -16.66 19.76
N ASP A 212 4.17 -17.63 20.42
CA ASP A 212 3.52 -18.48 21.42
C ASP A 212 3.06 -17.68 22.66
N ILE A 213 3.84 -16.68 23.12
CA ILE A 213 3.43 -15.73 24.16
C ILE A 213 2.18 -14.98 23.76
N GLU A 214 2.16 -14.40 22.55
CA GLU A 214 1.04 -13.61 22.04
C GLU A 214 -0.23 -14.46 21.81
N LEU A 215 -0.06 -15.78 21.61
CA LEU A 215 -1.14 -16.76 21.51
C LEU A 215 -1.58 -17.36 22.86
N GLY A 216 -0.90 -16.99 23.95
CA GLY A 216 -1.17 -17.54 25.28
C GLY A 216 -0.58 -18.93 25.54
N HIS A 217 0.33 -19.42 24.71
CA HIS A 217 0.91 -20.75 24.76
C HIS A 217 2.27 -20.76 25.46
N TYR A 218 2.31 -20.77 26.79
CA TYR A 218 3.56 -20.61 27.55
C TYR A 218 4.38 -21.89 27.78
N LYS A 219 3.88 -23.09 27.46
CA LYS A 219 4.45 -24.37 27.88
C LYS A 219 5.94 -24.59 27.56
N HIS A 220 6.40 -24.10 26.39
CA HIS A 220 7.78 -24.34 25.90
C HIS A 220 8.57 -23.06 25.63
N VAL A 221 8.04 -21.91 26.03
CA VAL A 221 8.60 -20.59 25.71
C VAL A 221 9.95 -20.35 26.37
N ILE A 222 10.08 -20.68 27.68
CA ILE A 222 11.29 -20.40 28.47
C ILE A 222 12.54 -21.06 27.87
N PRO A 223 12.57 -22.38 27.58
CA PRO A 223 13.75 -23.00 26.98
C PRO A 223 14.06 -22.46 25.57
N MET A 224 13.06 -22.09 24.79
CA MET A 224 13.27 -21.52 23.46
C MET A 224 13.95 -20.13 23.54
N LEU A 225 13.49 -19.27 24.45
CA LEU A 225 14.08 -17.94 24.65
C LEU A 225 15.47 -18.02 25.26
N ARG A 226 15.71 -18.90 26.23
CA ARG A 226 17.07 -19.12 26.77
C ARG A 226 18.05 -19.57 25.71
N PHE A 227 17.62 -20.46 24.81
CA PHE A 227 18.45 -20.92 23.71
C PHE A 227 18.78 -19.76 22.74
N ASP A 228 17.80 -18.92 22.40
CA ASP A 228 18.02 -17.75 21.54
C ASP A 228 18.99 -16.76 22.19
N ILE A 229 18.79 -16.40 23.46
CA ILE A 229 19.70 -15.52 24.21
C ILE A 229 21.14 -16.03 24.20
N GLN A 230 21.33 -17.34 24.46
CA GLN A 230 22.65 -17.95 24.45
C GLN A 230 23.29 -17.99 23.05
N SER A 231 22.50 -18.10 21.98
CA SER A 231 23.01 -18.11 20.62
C SER A 231 23.23 -16.70 20.05
N SER A 232 22.74 -15.66 20.74
CA SER A 232 22.76 -14.26 20.30
C SER A 232 23.75 -13.38 21.07
N ILE A 233 24.74 -13.97 21.73
CA ILE A 233 25.70 -13.24 22.61
C ILE A 233 26.36 -12.04 21.89
N ASP A 234 26.58 -12.15 20.58
CA ASP A 234 27.20 -11.07 19.79
C ASP A 234 26.17 -10.10 19.15
N ASN A 235 24.89 -10.25 19.47
CA ASN A 235 23.82 -9.40 18.97
C ASN A 235 22.99 -8.84 20.13
N PRO A 236 23.45 -7.77 20.78
CA PRO A 236 22.76 -7.17 21.93
C PRO A 236 21.31 -6.77 21.62
N ASP A 237 21.06 -6.29 20.41
CA ASP A 237 19.74 -5.82 20.00
C ASP A 237 18.70 -6.96 20.03
N ASN A 238 19.07 -8.17 19.56
CA ASN A 238 18.21 -9.35 19.66
C ASN A 238 18.10 -9.83 21.10
N GLN A 239 19.22 -9.84 21.83
CA GLN A 239 19.27 -10.30 23.21
C GLN A 239 18.32 -9.53 24.12
N ILE A 240 18.34 -8.19 24.08
CA ILE A 240 17.47 -7.32 24.90
C ILE A 240 16.00 -7.68 24.72
N GLY A 241 15.53 -7.77 23.48
CA GLY A 241 14.12 -8.11 23.21
C GLY A 241 13.73 -9.49 23.74
N LYS A 242 14.64 -10.47 23.64
CA LYS A 242 14.38 -11.86 24.10
C LYS A 242 14.43 -12.00 25.62
N GLU A 243 15.27 -11.22 26.28
CA GLU A 243 15.29 -11.16 27.76
C GLU A 243 14.00 -10.58 28.33
N ILE A 244 13.43 -9.55 27.70
CA ILE A 244 12.15 -8.98 28.09
C ILE A 244 11.00 -10.00 27.88
N LEU A 245 11.01 -10.73 26.74
CA LEU A 245 10.04 -11.81 26.50
C LEU A 245 10.19 -12.95 27.52
N LEU A 246 11.43 -13.29 27.86
CA LEU A 246 11.71 -14.28 28.90
C LEU A 246 11.21 -13.84 30.26
N ALA A 247 11.42 -12.57 30.62
CA ALA A 247 10.89 -12.01 31.85
C ALA A 247 9.34 -12.09 31.87
N ARG A 248 8.66 -11.75 30.76
CA ARG A 248 7.19 -11.91 30.65
C ARG A 248 6.75 -13.36 30.86
N ALA A 249 7.46 -14.31 30.26
CA ALA A 249 7.15 -15.73 30.43
C ALA A 249 7.38 -16.19 31.87
N LEU A 250 8.47 -15.75 32.52
CA LEU A 250 8.75 -16.04 33.92
C LEU A 250 7.70 -15.45 34.86
N LEU A 251 7.21 -14.24 34.58
CA LEU A 251 6.08 -13.63 35.31
C LEU A 251 4.81 -14.48 35.24
N HIS A 252 4.49 -15.02 34.07
CA HIS A 252 3.35 -15.91 33.89
C HIS A 252 3.45 -17.12 34.83
N PHE A 253 4.67 -17.66 35.02
CA PHE A 253 4.94 -18.75 35.95
C PHE A 253 5.25 -18.31 37.38
N LYS A 254 5.03 -17.05 37.74
CA LYS A 254 5.26 -16.45 39.06
C LYS A 254 6.72 -16.57 39.55
N GLN A 255 7.69 -16.67 38.64
CA GLN A 255 9.12 -16.69 38.95
C GLN A 255 9.66 -15.26 38.99
N PHE A 256 9.28 -14.51 40.06
CA PHE A 256 9.49 -13.06 40.14
C PHE A 256 10.96 -12.65 40.17
N ASP A 257 11.81 -13.33 40.95
CA ASP A 257 13.22 -12.99 41.06
C ASP A 257 13.96 -13.16 39.74
N ALA A 258 13.70 -14.27 39.04
CA ALA A 258 14.25 -14.52 37.73
C ALA A 258 13.73 -13.53 36.69
N ALA A 259 12.45 -13.19 36.72
CA ALA A 259 11.88 -12.17 35.83
C ALA A 259 12.54 -10.83 36.04
N LYS A 260 12.70 -10.39 37.31
CA LYS A 260 13.36 -9.13 37.65
C LYS A 260 14.82 -9.09 37.19
N TYR A 261 15.55 -10.19 37.37
CA TYR A 261 16.92 -10.29 36.88
C TYR A 261 17.02 -9.97 35.37
N TYR A 262 16.20 -10.64 34.54
CA TYR A 262 16.24 -10.42 33.09
C TYR A 262 15.73 -9.03 32.70
N MET A 263 14.74 -8.48 33.39
CA MET A 263 14.26 -7.10 33.19
C MET A 263 15.38 -6.07 33.47
N ASP A 264 16.08 -6.21 34.60
CA ASP A 264 17.14 -5.30 35.01
C ASP A 264 18.38 -5.44 34.11
N HIS A 265 18.71 -6.67 33.69
CA HIS A 265 19.78 -6.93 32.73
C HIS A 265 19.46 -6.31 31.36
N ALA A 266 18.26 -6.54 30.81
CA ALA A 266 17.81 -5.92 29.56
C ALA A 266 17.83 -4.39 29.63
N ARG A 267 17.42 -3.80 30.78
CA ARG A 267 17.48 -2.35 31.01
C ARG A 267 18.91 -1.82 30.95
N ASN A 268 19.85 -2.51 31.57
CA ASN A 268 21.27 -2.12 31.58
C ASN A 268 21.88 -2.18 30.16
N LEU A 269 21.56 -3.21 29.40
CA LEU A 269 21.97 -3.31 27.99
C LEU A 269 21.35 -2.18 27.15
N MET A 270 20.10 -1.81 27.40
CA MET A 270 19.39 -0.76 26.66
C MET A 270 19.86 0.66 27.03
N ALA A 271 20.60 0.84 28.14
CA ALA A 271 21.18 2.13 28.51
C ALA A 271 22.17 2.64 27.46
N GLN A 272 22.76 1.74 26.66
CA GLN A 272 23.69 2.09 25.58
C GLN A 272 22.99 2.43 24.26
N LYS A 273 21.76 1.91 24.02
CA LYS A 273 21.01 2.12 22.77
C LYS A 273 19.51 1.94 22.99
N VAL A 274 18.74 2.99 22.75
CA VAL A 274 17.28 2.93 22.88
C VAL A 274 16.66 2.40 21.59
N ILE A 275 16.04 1.22 21.65
CA ILE A 275 15.26 0.62 20.54
C ILE A 275 13.78 0.80 20.86
N MET A 276 13.07 1.62 20.06
CA MET A 276 11.69 2.03 20.36
C MET A 276 10.72 0.87 20.65
N PRO A 277 10.62 -0.19 19.82
CA PRO A 277 9.71 -1.31 20.11
C PRO A 277 10.07 -2.06 21.39
N VAL A 278 11.37 -2.21 21.66
CA VAL A 278 11.87 -2.93 22.82
C VAL A 278 11.57 -2.17 24.11
N LYS A 279 11.66 -0.84 24.08
CA LYS A 279 11.29 0.01 25.22
C LYS A 279 9.81 -0.09 25.54
N LEU A 280 8.94 -0.17 24.54
CA LEU A 280 7.50 -0.42 24.77
C LEU A 280 7.27 -1.75 25.50
N MET A 281 7.89 -2.82 25.00
CA MET A 281 7.79 -4.14 25.62
C MET A 281 8.30 -4.13 27.06
N MET A 282 9.39 -3.42 27.31
CA MET A 282 9.98 -3.31 28.64
C MET A 282 9.05 -2.60 29.61
N LEU A 283 8.47 -1.46 29.22
CA LEU A 283 7.53 -0.71 30.07
C LEU A 283 6.29 -1.55 30.38
N ASP A 284 5.79 -2.32 29.41
CA ASP A 284 4.66 -3.21 29.55
C ASP A 284 4.95 -4.33 30.58
N VAL A 285 6.10 -4.98 30.44
CA VAL A 285 6.51 -6.05 31.38
C VAL A 285 6.76 -5.50 32.80
N TYR A 286 7.31 -4.28 32.95
CA TYR A 286 7.43 -3.65 34.28
C TYR A 286 6.07 -3.34 34.89
N ALA A 287 5.11 -2.84 34.10
CA ALA A 287 3.76 -2.59 34.58
C ALA A 287 3.10 -3.89 35.09
N ASP A 288 3.19 -4.97 34.31
CA ASP A 288 2.69 -6.29 34.68
C ASP A 288 3.40 -6.84 35.92
N PHE A 289 4.72 -6.72 36.02
CA PHE A 289 5.51 -7.18 37.16
C PHE A 289 5.05 -6.56 38.47
N TYR A 290 4.92 -5.25 38.50
CA TYR A 290 4.48 -4.55 39.71
C TYR A 290 2.99 -4.77 40.02
N ALA A 291 2.15 -4.93 39.00
CA ALA A 291 0.73 -5.24 39.18
C ALA A 291 0.52 -6.61 39.84
N VAL A 292 1.23 -7.64 39.38
CA VAL A 292 1.15 -8.99 39.95
C VAL A 292 1.68 -9.01 41.38
N GLN A 293 2.66 -8.17 41.73
CA GLN A 293 3.17 -8.02 43.11
C GLN A 293 2.30 -7.09 43.99
N LYS A 294 1.17 -6.61 43.47
CA LYS A 294 0.25 -5.68 44.16
C LYS A 294 0.90 -4.33 44.51
N GLN A 295 1.98 -3.95 43.84
CA GLN A 295 2.63 -2.64 43.97
C GLN A 295 2.00 -1.65 42.97
N TYR A 296 0.76 -1.26 43.27
CA TYR A 296 -0.09 -0.55 42.33
C TYR A 296 0.45 0.82 41.91
N ASP A 297 1.14 1.55 42.80
CA ASP A 297 1.74 2.84 42.49
C ASP A 297 2.83 2.70 41.40
N SER A 298 3.71 1.71 41.56
CA SER A 298 4.74 1.40 40.58
C SER A 298 4.13 0.89 39.27
N ALA A 299 3.13 0.01 39.35
CA ALA A 299 2.42 -0.48 38.16
C ALA A 299 1.74 0.67 37.40
N PHE A 300 1.10 1.59 38.12
CA PHE A 300 0.49 2.79 37.54
C PHE A 300 1.54 3.69 36.87
N TYR A 301 2.68 3.92 37.53
CA TYR A 301 3.77 4.70 36.99
C TYR A 301 4.25 4.13 35.65
N PHE A 302 4.54 2.82 35.58
CA PHE A 302 5.01 2.18 34.36
C PHE A 302 3.92 2.11 33.27
N ASN A 303 2.67 1.91 33.65
CA ASN A 303 1.54 1.92 32.71
C ASN A 303 1.36 3.32 32.09
N ARG A 304 1.42 4.37 32.91
CA ARG A 304 1.39 5.75 32.41
C ARG A 304 2.56 6.05 31.46
N ALA A 305 3.77 5.60 31.83
CA ALA A 305 4.95 5.73 30.99
C ALA A 305 4.81 4.95 29.66
N LEU A 306 4.22 3.74 29.71
CA LEU A 306 3.91 2.93 28.54
C LEU A 306 2.96 3.67 27.59
N HIS A 307 1.86 4.22 28.11
CA HIS A 307 0.90 4.97 27.30
C HIS A 307 1.55 6.20 26.66
N ALA A 308 2.24 7.03 27.44
CA ALA A 308 2.94 8.21 26.93
C ALA A 308 3.98 7.86 25.85
N TYR A 309 4.71 6.77 26.06
CA TYR A 309 5.71 6.32 25.08
C TYR A 309 5.05 5.70 23.85
N ARG A 310 3.94 4.98 24.00
CA ARG A 310 3.14 4.46 22.89
C ARG A 310 2.60 5.58 22.01
N ASP A 311 2.12 6.68 22.63
CA ASP A 311 1.67 7.86 21.88
C ASP A 311 2.82 8.48 21.08
N THR A 312 4.02 8.55 21.67
CA THR A 312 5.22 9.00 20.97
C THR A 312 5.55 8.11 19.76
N VAL A 313 5.53 6.78 19.93
CA VAL A 313 5.78 5.83 18.83
C VAL A 313 4.71 5.95 17.75
N ASN A 314 3.44 6.05 18.13
CA ASN A 314 2.34 6.25 17.18
C ASN A 314 2.47 7.58 16.43
N ALA A 315 2.88 8.64 17.11
CA ALA A 315 3.15 9.93 16.48
C ALA A 315 4.26 9.82 15.44
N HIS A 316 5.36 9.09 15.74
CA HIS A 316 6.41 8.81 14.76
C HIS A 316 5.91 8.01 13.56
N ILE A 317 5.16 6.93 13.79
CA ILE A 317 4.57 6.11 12.72
C ILE A 317 3.64 6.97 11.84
N ASN A 318 2.78 7.77 12.46
CA ASN A 318 1.85 8.64 11.73
C ASN A 318 2.59 9.72 10.93
N ARG A 319 3.66 10.31 11.50
CA ARG A 319 4.54 11.24 10.79
C ARG A 319 5.17 10.55 9.56
N ASN A 320 5.76 9.37 9.75
CA ASN A 320 6.39 8.61 8.66
C ASN A 320 5.38 8.25 7.57
N LYS A 321 4.18 7.82 7.97
CA LYS A 321 3.07 7.55 7.05
C LYS A 321 2.67 8.79 6.27
N SER A 322 2.55 9.95 6.93
CA SER A 322 2.22 11.22 6.29
C SER A 322 3.30 11.63 5.28
N ILE A 323 4.59 11.52 5.64
CA ILE A 323 5.71 11.80 4.75
C ILE A 323 5.66 10.92 3.50
N LEU A 324 5.41 9.62 3.67
CA LEU A 324 5.30 8.68 2.55
C LEU A 324 4.13 9.04 1.63
N LEU A 325 2.95 9.31 2.21
CA LEU A 325 1.74 9.65 1.46
C LEU A 325 1.89 10.99 0.73
N LEU A 326 2.47 12.01 1.38
CA LEU A 326 2.78 13.29 0.75
C LEU A 326 3.75 13.10 -0.42
N GLY A 327 4.82 12.34 -0.22
CA GLY A 327 5.75 12.03 -1.30
C GLY A 327 5.15 11.21 -2.45
N GLN A 328 4.14 10.38 -2.19
CA GLN A 328 3.37 9.69 -3.24
C GLN A 328 2.45 10.67 -3.98
N LEU A 329 1.81 11.58 -3.26
CA LEU A 329 0.94 12.62 -3.83
C LEU A 329 1.74 13.58 -4.72
N GLU A 330 2.92 14.04 -4.25
CA GLU A 330 3.82 14.86 -5.05
C GLU A 330 4.27 14.16 -6.33
N LEU A 331 4.63 12.88 -6.25
CA LEU A 331 4.97 12.09 -7.44
C LEU A 331 3.80 11.95 -8.41
N ALA A 332 2.59 11.75 -7.88
CA ALA A 332 1.39 11.67 -8.70
C ALA A 332 1.14 13.01 -9.40
N LYS A 333 1.27 14.12 -8.66
CA LYS A 333 1.15 15.48 -9.19
C LYS A 333 2.21 15.77 -10.27
N HIS A 334 3.49 15.46 -10.00
CA HIS A 334 4.55 15.63 -11.00
C HIS A 334 4.37 14.73 -12.23
N ARG A 335 3.83 13.52 -12.06
CA ARG A 335 3.47 12.68 -13.22
C ARG A 335 2.33 13.30 -14.02
N GLU A 336 1.32 13.82 -13.36
CA GLU A 336 0.21 14.52 -14.02
C GLU A 336 0.71 15.77 -14.75
N GLU A 337 1.54 16.59 -14.11
CA GLU A 337 2.17 17.75 -14.73
C GLU A 337 3.07 17.35 -15.91
N SER A 338 3.86 16.29 -15.76
CA SER A 338 4.69 15.78 -16.85
C SER A 338 3.87 15.25 -18.02
N LEU A 339 2.74 14.59 -17.75
CA LEU A 339 1.80 14.16 -18.79
C LEU A 339 1.11 15.34 -19.46
N LYS A 340 0.69 16.35 -18.69
CA LYS A 340 0.14 17.61 -19.23
C LYS A 340 1.17 18.34 -20.11
N ASN A 341 2.43 18.43 -19.63
CA ASN A 341 3.50 19.06 -20.39
C ASN A 341 3.84 18.27 -21.67
N LYS A 342 3.87 16.94 -21.62
CA LYS A 342 4.04 16.10 -22.83
C LYS A 342 2.90 16.33 -23.83
N HIS A 343 1.67 16.30 -23.32
CA HIS A 343 0.50 16.56 -24.17
C HIS A 343 0.50 17.99 -24.73
N GLN A 344 0.90 18.97 -23.93
CA GLN A 344 1.11 20.34 -24.44
C GLN A 344 2.19 20.40 -25.52
N VAL A 345 3.33 19.73 -25.33
CA VAL A 345 4.42 19.67 -26.34
C VAL A 345 3.93 18.99 -27.62
N GLU A 346 3.17 17.89 -27.51
CA GLU A 346 2.56 17.23 -28.67
C GLU A 346 1.57 18.16 -29.39
N VAL A 347 0.66 18.79 -28.63
CA VAL A 347 -0.30 19.77 -29.16
C VAL A 347 0.42 20.97 -29.80
N TYR A 348 1.49 21.48 -29.15
CA TYR A 348 2.30 22.55 -29.74
C TYR A 348 3.04 22.10 -30.99
N SER A 349 3.55 20.87 -31.05
CA SER A 349 4.22 20.35 -32.24
C SER A 349 3.25 20.16 -33.43
N GLU A 350 2.03 19.66 -33.14
CA GLU A 350 0.97 19.57 -34.14
C GLU A 350 0.43 20.95 -34.56
N SER A 351 0.25 21.86 -33.56
CA SER A 351 -0.20 23.21 -33.85
C SER A 351 0.84 24.01 -34.66
N SER A 352 2.14 23.78 -34.42
CA SER A 352 3.21 24.43 -35.18
C SER A 352 3.21 23.97 -36.64
N LYS A 353 3.01 22.65 -36.92
CA LYS A 353 2.83 22.14 -38.29
C LYS A 353 1.55 22.69 -38.93
N LEU A 354 0.48 22.80 -38.14
CA LEU A 354 -0.78 23.39 -38.59
C LEU A 354 -0.65 24.90 -38.82
N GLN A 355 0.15 25.61 -37.99
CA GLN A 355 0.46 27.01 -38.19
C GLN A 355 1.29 27.28 -39.42
N GLU A 356 2.32 26.45 -39.73
CA GLU A 356 3.03 26.55 -40.99
C GLU A 356 2.11 26.35 -42.20
N PHE A 357 1.19 25.40 -42.12
CA PHE A 357 0.18 25.22 -43.14
C PHE A 357 -0.80 26.39 -43.21
N LYS A 358 -1.28 26.89 -42.03
CA LYS A 358 -2.16 28.05 -41.94
C LYS A 358 -1.50 29.34 -42.44
N ILE A 359 -0.21 29.57 -42.17
CA ILE A 359 0.53 30.73 -42.66
C ILE A 359 0.61 30.69 -44.18
N LYS A 360 0.89 29.54 -44.77
CA LYS A 360 0.88 29.36 -46.25
C LYS A 360 -0.53 29.58 -46.84
N LEU A 361 -1.56 29.10 -46.14
CA LEU A 361 -2.95 29.28 -46.56
C LEU A 361 -3.44 30.71 -46.33
N LEU A 362 -3.07 31.36 -45.18
CA LEU A 362 -3.41 32.73 -44.87
C LEU A 362 -2.75 33.74 -45.80
N SER A 363 -1.53 33.48 -46.25
CA SER A 363 -0.89 34.34 -47.25
C SER A 363 -1.63 34.32 -48.59
N LEU A 364 -2.26 33.21 -48.93
CA LEU A 364 -3.10 33.03 -50.12
C LEU A 364 -4.49 33.71 -49.91
N ILE A 365 -5.08 33.56 -48.71
CA ILE A 365 -6.39 34.10 -48.34
C ILE A 365 -6.30 35.64 -48.12
N LEU A 366 -5.18 36.14 -47.57
CA LEU A 366 -4.97 37.56 -47.33
C LEU A 366 -4.95 38.34 -48.66
N GLY A 367 -4.35 37.76 -49.70
CA GLY A 367 -4.41 38.30 -51.06
C GLY A 367 -5.84 38.39 -51.61
N ALA A 368 -6.68 37.38 -51.30
CA ALA A 368 -8.10 37.37 -51.71
C ALA A 368 -8.99 38.30 -50.83
N ILE A 369 -8.69 38.42 -49.53
CA ILE A 369 -9.45 39.25 -48.57
C ILE A 369 -9.18 40.75 -48.82
N ILE A 370 -7.94 41.14 -49.14
CA ILE A 370 -7.61 42.54 -49.45
C ILE A 370 -8.44 43.00 -50.68
N PHE A 371 -8.65 42.15 -51.62
CA PHE A 371 -9.47 42.45 -52.82
C PHE A 371 -10.98 42.50 -52.46
N GLY A 372 -11.46 41.61 -51.59
CA GLY A 372 -12.87 41.55 -51.12
C GLY A 372 -13.24 42.69 -50.13
N SER A 373 -12.28 43.12 -49.29
CA SER A 373 -12.51 44.12 -48.24
C SER A 373 -12.73 45.51 -48.85
N ILE A 374 -12.13 45.82 -49.96
CA ILE A 374 -12.35 47.08 -50.68
C ILE A 374 -13.80 47.18 -51.21
N LEU A 375 -14.39 46.07 -51.61
CA LEU A 375 -15.76 45.99 -52.09
C LEU A 375 -16.82 46.05 -50.96
N LEU A 376 -16.50 45.45 -49.76
CA LEU A 376 -17.42 45.40 -48.62
C LEU A 376 -17.44 46.69 -47.78
N TYR A 377 -16.34 47.44 -47.72
CA TYR A 377 -16.26 48.73 -46.99
C TYR A 377 -17.28 49.74 -47.46
N VAL A 378 -17.62 49.74 -48.73
CA VAL A 378 -18.62 50.65 -49.32
C VAL A 378 -20.05 50.31 -48.91
N ASN A 379 -20.32 49.04 -48.61
CA ASN A 379 -21.69 48.52 -48.35
C ASN A 379 -22.09 48.52 -46.87
N PHE A 380 -21.13 48.55 -45.94
CA PHE A 380 -21.41 48.29 -44.50
C PHE A 380 -21.67 49.55 -43.67
N ARG A 381 -21.42 50.75 -44.21
CA ARG A 381 -21.60 52.04 -43.47
C ARG A 381 -23.06 52.37 -43.13
N GLN A 382 -24.01 51.71 -43.72
CA GLN A 382 -25.45 52.05 -43.57
C GLN A 382 -26.27 51.19 -42.62
N LYS A 383 -25.78 50.04 -42.15
CA LYS A 383 -26.61 49.10 -41.32
C LYS A 383 -26.16 48.87 -39.88
N GLY A 384 -25.19 49.67 -39.38
CA GLY A 384 -24.43 49.33 -38.17
C GLY A 384 -24.96 49.74 -36.78
N LEU A 385 -26.12 50.34 -36.63
CA LEU A 385 -26.51 50.95 -35.34
C LEU A 385 -27.67 50.28 -34.56
N LEU A 386 -28.32 49.26 -35.08
CA LEU A 386 -29.57 48.76 -34.44
C LEU A 386 -29.50 47.36 -33.83
N ASN A 387 -28.40 46.62 -33.92
CA ASN A 387 -28.42 45.21 -33.53
C ASN A 387 -27.47 44.79 -32.38
N GLN A 388 -26.82 45.76 -31.71
CA GLN A 388 -25.79 45.42 -30.70
C GLN A 388 -26.29 44.91 -29.35
N ASN A 389 -27.50 45.23 -28.96
CA ASN A 389 -27.99 44.90 -27.61
C ASN A 389 -28.75 43.55 -27.49
N ARG A 390 -29.08 42.91 -28.61
CA ARG A 390 -29.84 41.65 -28.57
C ARG A 390 -28.93 40.40 -28.53
N ILE A 391 -27.72 40.51 -29.01
CA ILE A 391 -26.81 39.36 -29.19
C ILE A 391 -26.08 38.97 -27.90
N GLN A 392 -25.90 39.88 -26.96
CA GLN A 392 -25.15 39.58 -25.73
C GLN A 392 -25.91 38.66 -24.76
N LEU A 393 -27.22 38.73 -24.69
CA LEU A 393 -27.99 37.90 -23.75
C LEU A 393 -28.11 36.46 -24.20
N ASP A 394 -28.23 36.23 -25.50
CA ASP A 394 -28.35 34.87 -26.05
C ASP A 394 -27.02 34.06 -25.98
N LEU A 395 -25.90 34.76 -26.07
CA LEU A 395 -24.57 34.14 -26.01
C LEU A 395 -24.17 33.59 -24.63
N GLU A 396 -24.66 34.21 -23.55
CA GLU A 396 -24.40 33.70 -22.19
C GLU A 396 -25.19 32.40 -21.89
N HIS A 397 -26.42 32.31 -22.39
CA HIS A 397 -27.22 31.09 -22.20
C HIS A 397 -26.70 29.90 -23.01
N GLU A 398 -26.29 30.13 -24.26
CA GLU A 398 -25.69 29.07 -25.08
C GLU A 398 -24.34 28.58 -24.52
N ARG A 399 -23.54 29.49 -23.98
CA ARG A 399 -22.22 29.16 -23.44
C ARG A 399 -22.31 28.28 -22.19
N ASN A 400 -23.29 28.53 -21.33
CA ASN A 400 -23.50 27.71 -20.15
C ASN A 400 -24.05 26.29 -20.50
N ALA A 401 -24.91 26.18 -21.50
CA ALA A 401 -25.44 24.91 -21.99
C ALA A 401 -24.33 24.05 -22.65
N VAL A 402 -23.44 24.69 -23.42
CA VAL A 402 -22.30 24.00 -24.06
C VAL A 402 -21.28 23.52 -23.03
N LEU A 403 -20.98 24.32 -21.99
CA LEU A 403 -20.04 23.95 -20.93
C LEU A 403 -20.56 22.76 -20.09
N LEU A 404 -21.83 22.74 -19.77
CA LEU A 404 -22.47 21.61 -19.09
C LEU A 404 -22.40 20.33 -19.94
N LYS A 405 -22.71 20.43 -21.22
CA LYS A 405 -22.65 19.31 -22.16
C LYS A 405 -21.23 18.76 -22.31
N GLU A 406 -20.24 19.62 -22.36
CA GLU A 406 -18.82 19.24 -22.45
C GLU A 406 -18.33 18.55 -21.16
N LEU A 407 -18.71 19.06 -19.98
CA LEU A 407 -18.40 18.43 -18.69
C LEU A 407 -18.91 16.98 -18.65
N HIS A 408 -20.11 16.77 -19.14
CA HIS A 408 -20.72 15.45 -19.15
C HIS A 408 -20.07 14.49 -20.17
N HIS A 409 -19.72 14.99 -21.35
CA HIS A 409 -18.95 14.21 -22.33
C HIS A 409 -17.59 13.79 -21.76
N ARG A 410 -16.94 14.65 -20.98
CA ARG A 410 -15.67 14.31 -20.32
C ARG A 410 -15.84 13.25 -19.23
N VAL A 411 -16.88 13.34 -18.41
CA VAL A 411 -17.13 12.30 -17.40
C VAL A 411 -17.39 10.95 -18.08
N LYS A 412 -18.22 10.90 -19.13
CA LYS A 412 -18.45 9.69 -19.91
C LYS A 412 -17.16 9.12 -20.51
N ASN A 413 -16.32 9.97 -21.11
CA ASN A 413 -15.05 9.57 -21.71
C ASN A 413 -14.08 9.06 -20.63
N ASN A 414 -14.01 9.69 -19.48
CA ASN A 414 -13.18 9.26 -18.36
C ASN A 414 -13.59 7.89 -17.84
N LEU A 415 -14.90 7.64 -17.67
CA LEU A 415 -15.42 6.34 -17.28
C LEU A 415 -15.10 5.27 -18.33
N GLN A 416 -15.20 5.60 -19.61
CA GLN A 416 -14.87 4.68 -20.72
C GLN A 416 -13.39 4.35 -20.80
N VAL A 417 -12.50 5.30 -20.50
CA VAL A 417 -11.05 5.08 -20.40
C VAL A 417 -10.74 4.16 -19.22
N ILE A 418 -11.34 4.41 -18.05
CA ILE A 418 -11.15 3.55 -16.87
C ILE A 418 -11.63 2.13 -17.17
N TYR A 419 -12.79 1.98 -17.80
CA TYR A 419 -13.33 0.68 -18.22
C TYR A 419 -12.39 -0.05 -19.18
N SER A 420 -11.83 0.67 -20.15
CA SER A 420 -10.89 0.10 -21.14
C SER A 420 -9.58 -0.33 -20.49
N LEU A 421 -9.06 0.45 -19.54
CA LEU A 421 -7.88 0.08 -18.76
C LEU A 421 -8.11 -1.19 -17.94
N LEU A 422 -9.26 -1.31 -17.32
CA LEU A 422 -9.64 -2.52 -16.59
C LEU A 422 -9.75 -3.73 -17.53
N ASN A 423 -10.29 -3.55 -18.75
CA ASN A 423 -10.31 -4.61 -19.78
C ASN A 423 -8.91 -5.07 -20.18
N LEU A 424 -7.97 -4.15 -20.35
CA LEU A 424 -6.58 -4.48 -20.65
C LEU A 424 -5.91 -5.25 -19.50
N GLN A 425 -6.18 -4.84 -18.26
CA GLN A 425 -5.68 -5.53 -17.07
C GLN A 425 -6.31 -6.93 -16.94
N LYS A 426 -7.61 -7.07 -17.17
CA LYS A 426 -8.32 -8.36 -17.17
C LYS A 426 -7.69 -9.36 -18.13
N ARG A 427 -7.38 -8.94 -19.35
CA ARG A 427 -6.75 -9.81 -20.38
C ARG A 427 -5.32 -10.21 -20.04
N ARG A 428 -4.60 -9.43 -19.22
CA ARG A 428 -3.22 -9.70 -18.79
C ARG A 428 -3.13 -10.53 -17.53
N THR A 429 -4.19 -10.62 -16.78
CA THR A 429 -4.24 -11.29 -15.48
C THR A 429 -4.65 -12.74 -15.68
N LYS A 430 -3.81 -13.66 -15.23
CA LYS A 430 -4.05 -15.11 -15.30
C LYS A 430 -4.66 -15.68 -14.02
N ASN A 431 -4.70 -14.91 -12.94
CA ASN A 431 -5.25 -15.33 -11.66
C ASN A 431 -6.77 -15.09 -11.67
N THR A 432 -7.54 -16.13 -11.47
CA THR A 432 -9.01 -16.12 -11.47
C THR A 432 -9.58 -15.12 -10.47
N GLU A 433 -9.05 -15.06 -9.26
CA GLU A 433 -9.49 -14.14 -8.21
C GLU A 433 -9.30 -12.66 -8.59
N SER A 434 -8.19 -12.35 -9.24
CA SER A 434 -7.93 -10.99 -9.75
C SER A 434 -8.81 -10.64 -10.95
N VAL A 435 -9.16 -11.61 -11.80
CA VAL A 435 -10.10 -11.43 -12.90
C VAL A 435 -11.50 -11.13 -12.38
N ASP A 436 -11.91 -11.82 -11.32
CA ASP A 436 -13.21 -11.60 -10.68
C ASP A 436 -13.30 -10.21 -10.04
N LEU A 437 -12.22 -9.77 -9.39
CA LEU A 437 -12.11 -8.41 -8.81
C LEU A 437 -12.20 -7.34 -9.90
N ILE A 438 -11.47 -7.49 -10.99
CA ILE A 438 -11.49 -6.54 -12.11
C ILE A 438 -12.89 -6.52 -12.74
N THR A 439 -13.53 -7.67 -12.88
CA THR A 439 -14.91 -7.76 -13.41
C THR A 439 -15.91 -7.04 -12.50
N ALA A 440 -15.78 -7.20 -11.19
CA ALA A 440 -16.62 -6.47 -10.24
C ALA A 440 -16.42 -4.94 -10.34
N LEU A 441 -15.18 -4.47 -10.50
CA LEU A 441 -14.88 -3.04 -10.70
C LEU A 441 -15.46 -2.52 -12.03
N GLN A 442 -15.38 -3.30 -13.10
CA GLN A 442 -15.98 -2.96 -14.39
C GLN A 442 -17.49 -2.77 -14.27
N ASN A 443 -18.19 -3.68 -13.59
CA ASN A 443 -19.63 -3.61 -13.37
C ASN A 443 -20.02 -2.33 -12.61
N ARG A 444 -19.25 -1.95 -11.58
CA ARG A 444 -19.49 -0.72 -10.83
C ARG A 444 -19.32 0.54 -11.68
N ILE A 445 -18.28 0.59 -12.49
CA ILE A 445 -18.05 1.71 -13.42
C ILE A 445 -19.17 1.80 -14.46
N GLN A 446 -19.62 0.67 -14.97
CA GLN A 446 -20.73 0.60 -15.92
C GLN A 446 -22.04 1.09 -15.29
N THR A 447 -22.31 0.72 -14.04
CA THR A 447 -23.45 1.24 -13.27
C THR A 447 -23.44 2.76 -13.16
N ILE A 448 -22.28 3.34 -12.85
CA ILE A 448 -22.10 4.80 -12.79
C ILE A 448 -22.31 5.42 -14.18
N ALA A 449 -21.79 4.80 -15.24
CA ALA A 449 -21.95 5.30 -16.61
C ALA A 449 -23.41 5.25 -17.08
N LEU A 450 -24.19 4.22 -16.68
CA LEU A 450 -25.61 4.14 -16.97
C LEU A 450 -26.41 5.26 -16.32
N VAL A 451 -26.09 5.62 -15.08
CA VAL A 451 -26.72 6.76 -14.40
C VAL A 451 -26.46 8.05 -15.19
N HIS A 452 -25.22 8.27 -15.61
CA HIS A 452 -24.84 9.44 -16.41
C HIS A 452 -25.54 9.49 -17.78
N ASN A 453 -25.74 8.34 -18.46
CA ASN A 453 -26.39 8.32 -19.75
C ASN A 453 -27.91 8.59 -19.66
N ASN A 454 -28.57 8.13 -18.61
CA ASN A 454 -30.02 8.32 -18.44
C ASN A 454 -30.41 9.76 -18.08
N LEU A 455 -29.49 10.57 -17.54
CA LEU A 455 -29.72 12.00 -17.28
C LEU A 455 -29.99 12.82 -18.54
N PHE A 456 -29.45 12.41 -19.71
CA PHE A 456 -29.45 13.23 -20.93
C PHE A 456 -30.59 12.90 -21.89
N GLN A 457 -31.44 11.93 -21.55
CA GLN A 457 -32.61 11.62 -22.37
C GLN A 457 -33.88 12.38 -21.93
N THR A 458 -33.80 13.12 -20.82
CA THR A 458 -34.93 13.90 -20.28
C THR A 458 -34.49 15.33 -20.02
N ASP A 459 -35.33 16.30 -20.41
CA ASP A 459 -35.12 17.74 -20.16
C ASP A 459 -35.13 18.14 -18.66
N GLU A 460 -35.44 17.21 -17.74
CA GLU A 460 -35.36 17.39 -16.29
C GLU A 460 -34.02 16.91 -15.76
N MET A 461 -33.05 17.80 -15.65
CA MET A 461 -31.63 17.51 -15.24
C MET A 461 -31.44 17.00 -13.79
N GLU A 462 -32.48 16.86 -12.97
CA GLU A 462 -32.32 16.59 -11.54
C GLU A 462 -32.83 15.20 -11.09
N TYR A 463 -33.75 14.60 -11.83
CA TYR A 463 -34.43 13.35 -11.45
C TYR A 463 -34.37 12.31 -12.54
N VAL A 464 -34.18 11.05 -12.15
CA VAL A 464 -34.13 9.89 -13.04
C VAL A 464 -35.27 8.94 -12.70
N GLN A 465 -35.91 8.38 -13.72
CA GLN A 465 -36.95 7.36 -13.59
C GLN A 465 -36.36 6.04 -13.09
N LEU A 466 -36.81 5.58 -11.92
CA LEU A 466 -36.23 4.41 -11.26
C LEU A 466 -36.47 3.10 -12.01
N ASP A 467 -37.69 2.89 -12.54
CA ASP A 467 -38.06 1.67 -13.24
C ASP A 467 -37.18 1.42 -14.49
N SER A 468 -37.11 2.40 -15.38
CA SER A 468 -36.32 2.27 -16.61
C SER A 468 -34.82 2.08 -16.33
N TYR A 469 -34.33 2.77 -15.31
CA TYR A 469 -32.94 2.65 -14.90
C TYR A 469 -32.61 1.25 -14.37
N VAL A 470 -33.42 0.74 -13.43
CA VAL A 470 -33.20 -0.58 -12.81
C VAL A 470 -33.31 -1.70 -13.84
N ARG A 471 -34.30 -1.64 -14.74
CA ARG A 471 -34.44 -2.61 -15.85
C ARG A 471 -33.17 -2.62 -16.72
N THR A 472 -32.75 -1.46 -17.19
CA THR A 472 -31.56 -1.34 -18.05
C THR A 472 -30.31 -1.86 -17.34
N LEU A 473 -30.14 -1.55 -16.05
CA LEU A 473 -29.01 -2.04 -15.26
C LEU A 473 -28.99 -3.56 -15.13
N VAL A 474 -30.16 -4.15 -14.80
CA VAL A 474 -30.27 -5.59 -14.55
C VAL A 474 -30.19 -6.39 -15.84
N GLU A 475 -30.81 -5.91 -16.94
CA GLU A 475 -30.65 -6.50 -18.27
C GLU A 475 -29.21 -6.51 -18.75
N HIS A 476 -28.51 -5.42 -18.50
CA HIS A 476 -27.09 -5.34 -18.81
C HIS A 476 -26.25 -6.36 -17.99
N LEU A 477 -26.54 -6.49 -16.70
CA LEU A 477 -25.87 -7.50 -15.85
C LEU A 477 -26.22 -8.92 -16.32
N GLN A 478 -27.48 -9.19 -16.69
CA GLN A 478 -27.88 -10.48 -17.25
C GLN A 478 -27.06 -10.82 -18.51
N GLN A 479 -26.92 -9.88 -19.44
CA GLN A 479 -26.10 -10.07 -20.64
C GLN A 479 -24.63 -10.35 -20.35
N MET A 480 -24.09 -9.70 -19.34
CA MET A 480 -22.67 -9.89 -18.95
C MET A 480 -22.39 -11.26 -18.31
N TYR A 481 -23.38 -11.84 -17.64
CA TYR A 481 -23.25 -13.15 -16.98
C TYR A 481 -23.88 -14.28 -17.77
N ALA A 482 -24.48 -14.02 -18.97
CA ALA A 482 -24.98 -15.05 -19.86
C ALA A 482 -23.84 -15.97 -20.32
N GLN A 483 -23.92 -17.26 -20.02
CA GLN A 483 -23.05 -18.32 -20.53
C GLN A 483 -23.81 -19.13 -21.58
N GLU A 484 -23.11 -19.54 -22.64
CA GLU A 484 -23.72 -20.24 -23.79
C GLU A 484 -24.36 -21.59 -23.43
N ASP A 485 -24.02 -22.21 -22.30
CA ASP A 485 -24.46 -23.54 -21.88
C ASP A 485 -25.35 -23.56 -20.63
N VAL A 486 -25.84 -22.43 -20.14
CA VAL A 486 -26.64 -22.36 -18.90
C VAL A 486 -28.08 -21.88 -19.23
N ASN A 487 -29.09 -22.54 -18.63
CA ASN A 487 -30.47 -22.12 -18.76
C ASN A 487 -30.65 -20.63 -18.40
N PRO A 488 -31.39 -19.85 -19.18
CA PRO A 488 -31.57 -18.43 -18.94
C PRO A 488 -32.25 -18.18 -17.58
N VAL A 489 -31.65 -17.27 -16.81
CA VAL A 489 -32.27 -16.82 -15.55
C VAL A 489 -33.50 -15.99 -15.84
N LEU A 490 -34.63 -16.36 -15.24
CA LEU A 490 -35.89 -15.60 -15.34
C LEU A 490 -35.83 -14.42 -14.37
N ILE A 491 -36.07 -13.21 -14.89
CA ILE A 491 -36.07 -11.99 -14.08
C ILE A 491 -37.50 -11.44 -14.05
N TYR A 492 -38.05 -11.27 -12.85
CA TYR A 492 -39.35 -10.66 -12.63
C TYR A 492 -39.18 -9.27 -12.03
N PHE A 493 -39.77 -8.28 -12.69
CA PHE A 493 -39.76 -6.90 -12.23
C PHE A 493 -41.16 -6.48 -11.78
N GLU A 494 -41.29 -6.10 -10.53
CA GLU A 494 -42.48 -5.48 -9.94
C GLU A 494 -42.11 -4.09 -9.44
N ILE A 495 -41.87 -3.15 -10.38
CA ILE A 495 -41.37 -1.80 -10.07
C ILE A 495 -42.48 -0.78 -10.36
N GLN A 496 -42.80 0.05 -9.37
CA GLN A 496 -43.76 1.12 -9.52
C GLN A 496 -43.23 2.22 -10.43
N GLU A 497 -43.87 2.46 -11.57
CA GLU A 497 -43.38 3.35 -12.65
C GLU A 497 -43.29 4.83 -12.27
N SER A 498 -44.00 5.29 -11.23
CA SER A 498 -44.03 6.71 -10.83
C SER A 498 -42.85 7.18 -9.99
N ILE A 499 -41.91 6.29 -9.64
CA ILE A 499 -40.80 6.63 -8.73
C ILE A 499 -39.67 7.32 -9.50
N LYS A 500 -39.41 8.58 -9.12
CA LYS A 500 -38.23 9.35 -9.57
C LYS A 500 -37.32 9.61 -8.40
N LEU A 501 -36.00 9.41 -8.59
CA LEU A 501 -35.01 9.69 -7.58
C LEU A 501 -34.00 10.73 -8.08
N ARG A 502 -33.46 11.51 -7.14
CA ARG A 502 -32.33 12.41 -7.42
C ARG A 502 -31.11 11.61 -7.88
N PHE A 503 -30.34 12.22 -8.75
CA PHE A 503 -29.16 11.63 -9.37
C PHE A 503 -28.19 10.96 -8.37
N GLU A 504 -27.88 11.65 -7.26
CA GLU A 504 -26.95 11.12 -6.25
C GLU A 504 -27.47 9.84 -5.60
N ARG A 505 -28.79 9.76 -5.39
CA ARG A 505 -29.42 8.60 -4.75
C ARG A 505 -29.53 7.41 -5.70
N ILE A 506 -29.87 7.65 -6.96
CA ILE A 506 -30.03 6.57 -7.93
C ILE A 506 -28.69 5.92 -8.26
N GLY A 507 -27.60 6.71 -8.27
CA GLY A 507 -26.25 6.18 -8.43
C GLY A 507 -25.85 5.23 -7.31
N THR A 508 -26.11 5.63 -6.06
CA THR A 508 -25.81 4.80 -4.88
C THR A 508 -26.69 3.53 -4.87
N LEU A 509 -27.99 3.66 -5.13
CA LEU A 509 -28.91 2.52 -5.23
C LEU A 509 -28.50 1.56 -6.36
N GLY A 510 -28.11 2.10 -7.51
CA GLY A 510 -27.63 1.31 -8.64
C GLY A 510 -26.38 0.47 -8.30
N LEU A 511 -25.46 1.03 -7.55
CA LEU A 511 -24.31 0.27 -7.07
C LEU A 511 -24.70 -0.85 -6.11
N ILE A 512 -25.67 -0.62 -5.22
CA ILE A 512 -26.20 -1.65 -4.32
C ILE A 512 -26.86 -2.77 -5.14
N ILE A 513 -27.75 -2.42 -6.08
CA ILE A 513 -28.42 -3.38 -6.95
C ILE A 513 -27.40 -4.17 -7.78
N ASN A 514 -26.40 -3.49 -8.33
CA ASN A 514 -25.32 -4.13 -9.06
C ASN A 514 -24.61 -5.20 -8.22
N GLU A 515 -24.27 -4.91 -6.97
CA GLU A 515 -23.61 -5.87 -6.09
C GLU A 515 -24.51 -7.07 -5.77
N ILE A 516 -25.78 -6.83 -5.46
CA ILE A 516 -26.73 -7.90 -5.13
C ILE A 516 -26.97 -8.80 -6.35
N VAL A 517 -27.29 -8.21 -7.49
CA VAL A 517 -27.60 -8.94 -8.73
C VAL A 517 -26.36 -9.68 -9.25
N SER A 518 -25.20 -9.06 -9.22
CA SER A 518 -23.94 -9.72 -9.58
C SER A 518 -23.62 -10.92 -8.68
N ASN A 519 -23.92 -10.82 -7.38
CA ASN A 519 -23.77 -11.94 -6.45
C ASN A 519 -24.75 -13.07 -6.75
N ALA A 520 -26.00 -12.75 -7.09
CA ALA A 520 -26.97 -13.76 -7.50
C ALA A 520 -26.51 -14.51 -8.75
N PHE A 521 -26.04 -13.82 -9.78
CA PHE A 521 -25.50 -14.45 -10.99
C PHE A 521 -24.24 -15.29 -10.72
N LYS A 522 -23.38 -14.85 -9.82
CA LYS A 522 -22.13 -15.56 -9.51
C LYS A 522 -22.32 -16.78 -8.63
N TYR A 523 -23.28 -16.74 -7.71
CA TYR A 523 -23.35 -17.73 -6.64
C TYR A 523 -24.69 -18.46 -6.56
N ALA A 524 -25.80 -17.79 -6.86
CA ALA A 524 -27.12 -18.39 -6.68
C ALA A 524 -27.52 -19.29 -7.85
N PHE A 525 -27.05 -19.03 -9.07
CA PHE A 525 -27.55 -19.69 -10.29
C PHE A 525 -26.57 -20.68 -10.92
N VAL A 526 -25.39 -20.86 -10.36
CA VAL A 526 -24.32 -21.71 -10.93
C VAL A 526 -24.72 -23.19 -11.02
N GLU A 527 -25.53 -23.69 -10.08
CA GLU A 527 -25.98 -25.10 -10.02
C GLU A 527 -27.49 -25.28 -10.20
N SER A 528 -28.26 -24.20 -10.43
CA SER A 528 -29.72 -24.30 -10.50
C SER A 528 -30.21 -24.69 -11.89
N LYS A 529 -31.15 -25.62 -11.96
CA LYS A 529 -31.81 -26.01 -13.23
C LYS A 529 -32.61 -24.86 -13.84
N GLN A 530 -33.05 -23.88 -13.06
CA GLN A 530 -33.75 -22.68 -13.51
C GLN A 530 -33.58 -21.58 -12.44
N GLY A 531 -32.72 -20.59 -12.72
CA GLY A 531 -32.54 -19.42 -11.84
C GLY A 531 -33.73 -18.46 -11.95
N VAL A 532 -34.18 -17.94 -10.82
CA VAL A 532 -35.21 -16.90 -10.74
C VAL A 532 -34.68 -15.75 -9.87
N LEU A 533 -34.75 -14.54 -10.45
CA LEU A 533 -34.45 -13.30 -9.74
C LEU A 533 -35.73 -12.43 -9.73
N ARG A 534 -36.20 -12.04 -8.56
CA ARG A 534 -37.34 -11.13 -8.40
C ARG A 534 -36.83 -9.79 -7.87
N ILE A 535 -37.25 -8.70 -8.50
CA ILE A 535 -36.94 -7.32 -8.10
C ILE A 535 -38.28 -6.58 -7.95
N GLU A 536 -38.56 -6.22 -6.72
CA GLU A 536 -39.77 -5.47 -6.36
C GLU A 536 -39.39 -4.12 -5.78
N ILE A 537 -39.97 -3.04 -6.30
CA ILE A 537 -39.73 -1.69 -5.78
C ILE A 537 -41.06 -0.96 -5.65
N GLN A 538 -41.37 -0.59 -4.43
CA GLN A 538 -42.63 0.07 -4.09
C GLN A 538 -42.37 1.33 -3.28
N ASN A 539 -43.26 2.30 -3.47
CA ASN A 539 -43.33 3.52 -2.68
C ASN A 539 -44.41 3.36 -1.60
N GLU A 540 -44.02 3.27 -0.36
CA GLU A 540 -44.91 3.16 0.80
C GLU A 540 -45.10 4.52 1.50
N GLY A 541 -45.49 5.54 0.72
CA GLY A 541 -45.74 6.89 1.22
C GLY A 541 -44.46 7.72 1.33
N SER A 542 -43.81 7.77 2.51
CA SER A 542 -42.57 8.50 2.73
C SER A 542 -41.29 7.66 2.51
N GLN A 543 -41.46 6.37 2.26
CA GLN A 543 -40.34 5.43 2.14
C GLN A 543 -40.42 4.62 0.84
N ILE A 544 -39.26 4.34 0.28
CA ILE A 544 -39.12 3.39 -0.82
C ILE A 544 -38.61 2.07 -0.24
N ARG A 545 -39.31 0.99 -0.59
CA ARG A 545 -38.92 -0.37 -0.28
C ARG A 545 -38.40 -1.04 -1.55
N VAL A 546 -37.20 -1.59 -1.49
CA VAL A 546 -36.59 -2.38 -2.55
C VAL A 546 -36.36 -3.79 -2.03
N ILE A 547 -36.90 -4.76 -2.72
CA ILE A 547 -36.71 -6.19 -2.45
C ILE A 547 -36.02 -6.82 -3.65
N ILE A 548 -34.94 -7.55 -3.40
CA ILE A 548 -34.28 -8.36 -4.43
C ILE A 548 -34.12 -9.76 -3.87
N GLU A 549 -34.67 -10.74 -4.55
CA GLU A 549 -34.75 -12.12 -4.08
C GLU A 549 -34.34 -13.09 -5.19
N ASP A 550 -33.46 -14.03 -4.85
CA ASP A 550 -33.03 -15.13 -5.71
C ASP A 550 -33.54 -16.47 -5.16
N ASN A 551 -33.63 -17.47 -6.02
CA ASN A 551 -33.98 -18.85 -5.67
C ASN A 551 -32.76 -19.77 -5.54
N GLY A 552 -31.61 -19.25 -5.23
CA GLY A 552 -30.37 -20.00 -5.09
C GLY A 552 -30.30 -20.86 -3.83
N PRO A 553 -29.19 -21.56 -3.60
CA PRO A 553 -29.00 -22.45 -2.46
C PRO A 553 -28.89 -21.73 -1.11
N GLY A 554 -28.92 -20.40 -1.10
CA GLY A 554 -28.70 -19.60 0.11
C GLY A 554 -27.22 -19.48 0.51
N LEU A 555 -26.96 -18.97 1.71
CA LEU A 555 -25.61 -18.84 2.25
C LEU A 555 -25.21 -20.16 2.93
N VAL A 556 -24.04 -20.69 2.58
CA VAL A 556 -23.43 -21.81 3.30
C VAL A 556 -22.95 -21.28 4.65
N GLU A 557 -23.26 -21.99 5.74
CA GLU A 557 -23.10 -21.55 7.15
C GLU A 557 -21.70 -21.12 7.59
N ASP A 558 -20.66 -21.33 6.78
CA ASP A 558 -19.25 -21.16 7.17
C ASP A 558 -18.53 -19.94 6.59
N ILE A 559 -19.19 -19.06 5.83
CA ILE A 559 -18.58 -17.85 5.33
C ILE A 559 -18.90 -16.71 6.31
N ASN A 560 -17.90 -16.38 7.13
CA ASN A 560 -17.87 -15.22 8.02
C ASN A 560 -18.58 -14.01 7.38
N ARG A 561 -19.75 -13.62 7.88
CA ARG A 561 -20.66 -12.55 7.38
C ARG A 561 -19.97 -11.19 7.12
N ASN A 562 -18.70 -11.04 7.49
CA ASN A 562 -17.91 -9.81 7.37
C ASN A 562 -16.76 -9.86 6.34
N SER A 563 -16.50 -10.96 5.64
CA SER A 563 -15.31 -11.12 4.81
C SER A 563 -15.52 -10.80 3.31
N ASN A 564 -16.74 -10.73 2.83
CA ASN A 564 -17.01 -10.52 1.41
C ASN A 564 -17.13 -9.01 1.08
N LEU A 565 -16.18 -8.50 0.26
CA LEU A 565 -16.07 -7.08 -0.10
C LEU A 565 -17.42 -6.52 -0.63
N GLY A 566 -18.18 -7.31 -1.41
CA GLY A 566 -19.49 -6.93 -1.95
C GLY A 566 -20.53 -6.68 -0.86
N MET A 567 -20.64 -7.58 0.11
CA MET A 567 -21.60 -7.43 1.23
C MET A 567 -21.25 -6.23 2.13
N ARG A 568 -19.96 -5.98 2.33
CA ARG A 568 -19.50 -4.80 3.05
C ARG A 568 -19.84 -3.51 2.31
N LEU A 569 -19.69 -3.52 0.99
CA LEU A 569 -20.02 -2.37 0.15
C LEU A 569 -21.53 -2.08 0.17
N ILE A 570 -22.39 -3.12 0.09
CA ILE A 570 -23.84 -2.97 0.20
C ILE A 570 -24.22 -2.26 1.50
N ARG A 571 -23.63 -2.66 2.64
CA ARG A 571 -23.89 -2.02 3.94
C ARG A 571 -23.44 -0.56 3.96
N ILE A 572 -22.20 -0.27 3.53
CA ILE A 572 -21.65 1.10 3.51
C ILE A 572 -22.52 2.01 2.63
N LEU A 573 -22.90 1.55 1.43
CA LEU A 573 -23.71 2.34 0.51
C LEU A 573 -25.15 2.52 1.04
N SER A 574 -25.70 1.51 1.72
CA SER A 574 -26.99 1.63 2.38
C SER A 574 -26.95 2.66 3.53
N GLU A 575 -25.93 2.63 4.36
CA GLU A 575 -25.71 3.65 5.41
C GLU A 575 -25.53 5.04 4.81
N GLN A 576 -24.75 5.18 3.75
CA GLN A 576 -24.53 6.45 3.05
C GLN A 576 -25.83 7.02 2.47
N MET A 577 -26.74 6.15 2.04
CA MET A 577 -28.04 6.52 1.50
C MET A 577 -29.09 6.80 2.61
N GLY A 578 -28.74 6.53 3.87
CA GLY A 578 -29.67 6.57 4.99
C GLY A 578 -30.72 5.45 4.93
N ALA A 579 -30.36 4.31 4.32
CA ALA A 579 -31.23 3.17 4.15
C ALA A 579 -31.01 2.11 5.24
N THR A 580 -32.10 1.45 5.65
CA THR A 580 -32.04 0.22 6.44
C THR A 580 -31.91 -0.97 5.50
N TYR A 581 -30.89 -1.79 5.73
CA TYR A 581 -30.63 -3.00 4.96
C TYR A 581 -30.76 -4.24 5.85
N THR A 582 -31.59 -5.18 5.43
CA THR A 582 -31.74 -6.51 6.05
C THR A 582 -31.65 -7.63 5.03
N LEU A 583 -31.15 -8.77 5.47
CA LEU A 583 -30.94 -9.95 4.65
C LEU A 583 -31.67 -11.13 5.30
N HIS A 584 -32.51 -11.79 4.56
CA HIS A 584 -33.27 -12.96 4.97
C HIS A 584 -32.89 -14.16 4.09
N GLN A 585 -32.78 -15.31 4.70
CA GLN A 585 -32.53 -16.57 4.02
C GLN A 585 -33.74 -17.49 4.16
N SER A 586 -34.24 -17.96 3.03
CA SER A 586 -35.35 -18.92 2.99
C SER A 586 -35.04 -20.03 1.96
N GLN A 587 -35.71 -20.06 0.85
CA GLN A 587 -35.36 -20.87 -0.35
C GLN A 587 -34.60 -19.98 -1.35
N GLY A 588 -33.46 -19.38 -0.91
CA GLY A 588 -32.72 -18.38 -1.63
C GLY A 588 -32.30 -17.24 -0.69
N ILE A 589 -31.86 -16.14 -1.25
CA ILE A 589 -31.47 -14.95 -0.50
C ILE A 589 -32.41 -13.80 -0.85
N LYS A 590 -32.97 -13.17 0.18
CA LYS A 590 -33.83 -11.99 0.06
C LYS A 590 -33.15 -10.79 0.70
N HIS A 591 -32.83 -9.78 -0.11
CA HIS A 591 -32.35 -8.49 0.30
C HIS A 591 -33.48 -7.49 0.42
N LEU A 592 -33.59 -6.82 1.55
CA LEU A 592 -34.58 -5.76 1.78
C LEU A 592 -33.84 -4.47 2.12
N ILE A 593 -34.10 -3.42 1.35
CA ILE A 593 -33.55 -2.07 1.51
C ILE A 593 -34.71 -1.10 1.63
N THR A 594 -34.73 -0.30 2.69
CA THR A 594 -35.80 0.71 2.90
C THR A 594 -35.15 2.06 3.18
N PHE A 595 -35.57 3.11 2.48
CA PHE A 595 -35.05 4.47 2.64
C PHE A 595 -36.12 5.53 2.41
N ASN A 596 -35.97 6.71 2.99
CA ASN A 596 -36.86 7.83 2.81
C ASN A 596 -36.69 8.44 1.40
N LEU A 597 -37.78 8.96 0.81
CA LEU A 597 -37.79 9.64 -0.48
C LEU A 597 -36.95 10.92 -0.48
#